data_1272e9af136c8dd9f3bc356b9dc13e34
#
_entry.id   1272e9af136c8dd9f3bc356b9dc13e34
#
_cell.length_a   1.000
_cell.length_b   1.000
_cell.length_c   1.000
_cell.angle_alpha   90.00
_cell.angle_beta   90.00
_cell.angle_gamma   90.00
#
_symmetry.space_group_name_H-M   'P 1'
#
loop_
_entity.id
_entity.type
_entity.pdbx_description
1 polymer ?
#
loop_
_entity_poly.entity_id
_entity_poly.type
_entity_poly.pdbx_seq_one_letter_code
_entity_poly.pdbx_strand_id
1 'polypeptide(L)'
;MMRVLRGCLSIILAVACVTGGIACHASAPETSAAAFVLMEAESGRVLASRNETQERSIASTTKIMTCLVALEHSELTDKVTVRREHLREGSSMYLFEGETLTMEELLYGLMLPSGNDAAECIAAYCGGSGGSAQFVQWMNDKARSLSMEHTSFMNPSGLDEQGHHSCALDMARLAAYAMQEPTFTRIVSTRTASVGTRTMTNHNKLLASYAGCVGLKTGYTGDAGRTLVTCAERGGMRLIAVTLHDGSDWADHTALYDYGFAVCRRACGVKKGSRCAQLKADGMTVTAAAKESFFYPVLEGEALATRAELPKTVTLPVKKGQILGELVVFCGEAEVGRVALVSAGTVEAPAKQAQREMKKTPLAERLWNFFAA
;
A
#
# COMPACT_ATOMS: atom_id res chain seq x y z
N MET A 1 57.67 36.01 -50.44
CA MET A 1 57.09 36.77 -49.31
C MET A 1 55.72 36.24 -48.96
N MET A 2 55.68 35.33 -48.03
CA MET A 2 54.41 34.66 -47.57
C MET A 2 53.87 35.38 -46.33
N ARG A 3 52.70 35.89 -46.39
CA ARG A 3 51.94 36.41 -45.21
C ARG A 3 51.19 35.28 -44.56
N VAL A 4 51.53 34.96 -43.32
CA VAL A 4 50.82 34.02 -42.45
C VAL A 4 49.68 34.78 -41.75
N LEU A 5 48.43 34.40 -42.03
CA LEU A 5 47.28 34.86 -41.27
C LEU A 5 47.17 33.98 -40.01
N ARG A 6 47.29 34.57 -38.81
CA ARG A 6 46.98 33.99 -37.55
C ARG A 6 45.47 34.24 -37.27
N GLY A 7 44.66 33.19 -37.33
CA GLY A 7 43.32 33.20 -36.87
C GLY A 7 43.24 33.02 -35.34
N CYS A 8 42.75 34.02 -34.61
CA CYS A 8 42.41 33.92 -33.18
C CYS A 8 41.11 33.19 -33.04
N LEU A 9 41.15 31.99 -32.44
CA LEU A 9 39.97 31.23 -32.01
C LEU A 9 39.56 31.76 -30.63
N SER A 10 38.51 32.57 -30.55
CA SER A 10 37.93 33.04 -29.30
C SER A 10 37.07 31.93 -28.72
N ILE A 11 37.52 31.27 -27.67
CA ILE A 11 36.72 30.34 -26.87
C ILE A 11 35.84 31.18 -25.93
N ILE A 12 34.52 31.25 -26.21
CA ILE A 12 33.57 31.83 -25.29
C ILE A 12 33.26 30.77 -24.24
N LEU A 13 33.83 30.97 -23.03
CA LEU A 13 33.53 30.16 -21.86
C LEU A 13 32.18 30.63 -21.29
N ALA A 14 31.09 29.93 -21.60
CA ALA A 14 29.78 30.16 -20.96
C ALA A 14 29.84 29.64 -19.52
N VAL A 15 30.06 30.52 -18.56
CA VAL A 15 29.87 30.21 -17.14
C VAL A 15 28.37 30.14 -16.87
N ALA A 16 27.84 28.93 -16.85
CA ALA A 16 26.49 28.70 -16.31
C ALA A 16 26.55 28.90 -14.79
N CYS A 17 26.08 30.05 -14.31
CA CYS A 17 25.78 30.23 -12.89
C CYS A 17 24.64 29.28 -12.51
N VAL A 18 25.02 28.11 -12.00
CA VAL A 18 24.05 27.27 -11.27
C VAL A 18 23.79 27.99 -9.95
N THR A 19 22.75 28.81 -9.91
CA THR A 19 22.18 29.27 -8.66
C THR A 19 21.52 28.04 -8.03
N GLY A 20 22.28 27.32 -7.22
CA GLY A 20 21.74 26.31 -6.33
C GLY A 20 20.75 26.98 -5.37
N GLY A 21 19.48 27.00 -5.74
CA GLY A 21 18.41 27.30 -4.81
C GLY A 21 18.56 26.27 -3.68
N ILE A 22 18.85 26.74 -2.47
CA ILE A 22 18.71 25.92 -1.27
C ILE A 22 17.22 25.58 -1.20
N ALA A 23 16.85 24.38 -1.64
CA ALA A 23 15.52 23.87 -1.43
C ALA A 23 15.29 23.85 0.09
N CYS A 24 14.55 24.80 0.60
CA CYS A 24 14.13 24.85 1.99
C CYS A 24 13.11 23.71 2.15
N HIS A 25 13.61 22.51 2.43
CA HIS A 25 12.71 21.41 2.78
C HIS A 25 12.02 21.81 4.07
N ALA A 26 10.69 21.93 4.00
CA ALA A 26 9.91 22.12 5.21
C ALA A 26 10.27 20.99 6.16
N SER A 27 10.71 21.30 7.38
CA SER A 27 10.98 20.30 8.40
C SER A 27 9.67 19.59 8.76
N ALA A 28 9.75 18.30 9.06
CA ALA A 28 8.60 17.57 9.58
C ALA A 28 8.05 18.29 10.81
N PRO A 29 6.72 18.33 11.00
CA PRO A 29 6.14 19.01 12.14
C PRO A 29 6.56 18.34 13.44
N GLU A 30 6.78 19.13 14.48
CA GLU A 30 6.92 18.64 15.85
C GLU A 30 5.59 18.03 16.29
N THR A 31 5.64 16.85 16.89
CA THR A 31 4.48 16.14 17.43
C THR A 31 4.65 15.87 18.92
N SER A 32 3.56 15.78 19.66
CA SER A 32 3.56 15.36 21.07
C SER A 32 3.66 13.84 21.24
N ALA A 33 3.55 13.06 20.17
CA ALA A 33 3.64 11.61 20.18
C ALA A 33 5.04 11.13 20.61
N ALA A 34 5.11 10.05 21.38
CA ALA A 34 6.39 9.42 21.70
C ALA A 34 7.02 8.71 20.50
N ALA A 35 6.20 8.17 19.60
CA ALA A 35 6.59 7.60 18.31
C ALA A 35 5.56 7.94 17.25
N PHE A 36 5.99 8.20 16.00
CA PHE A 36 5.08 8.43 14.89
C PHE A 36 5.68 8.01 13.55
N VAL A 37 4.79 7.79 12.59
CA VAL A 37 5.11 7.62 11.16
C VAL A 37 4.07 8.35 10.33
N LEU A 38 4.53 9.06 9.32
CA LEU A 38 3.75 9.49 8.16
C LEU A 38 4.27 8.76 6.93
N MET A 39 3.44 7.95 6.28
CA MET A 39 3.81 7.08 5.17
C MET A 39 2.85 7.24 4.00
N GLU A 40 3.38 7.22 2.77
CA GLU A 40 2.54 7.08 1.58
C GLU A 40 2.14 5.61 1.41
N ALA A 41 0.82 5.37 1.26
CA ALA A 41 0.24 4.05 1.43
C ALA A 41 0.53 3.06 0.30
N GLU A 42 0.68 3.54 -0.95
CA GLU A 42 0.87 2.67 -2.14
C GLU A 42 2.33 2.19 -2.23
N SER A 43 3.27 3.08 -1.99
CA SER A 43 4.71 2.79 -2.10
C SER A 43 5.37 2.34 -0.80
N GLY A 44 4.73 2.58 0.35
CA GLY A 44 5.34 2.39 1.66
C GLY A 44 6.41 3.45 2.00
N ARG A 45 6.53 4.53 1.21
CA ARG A 45 7.53 5.58 1.46
C ARG A 45 7.21 6.34 2.73
N VAL A 46 8.13 6.31 3.68
CA VAL A 46 8.07 7.14 4.90
C VAL A 46 8.47 8.57 4.56
N LEU A 47 7.60 9.53 4.87
CA LEU A 47 7.78 10.96 4.63
C LEU A 47 8.31 11.68 5.88
N ALA A 48 7.93 11.19 7.06
CA ALA A 48 8.39 11.68 8.35
C ALA A 48 8.22 10.60 9.41
N SER A 49 9.14 10.51 10.35
CA SER A 49 9.03 9.56 11.45
C SER A 49 9.84 10.01 12.66
N ARG A 50 9.52 9.43 13.80
CA ARG A 50 10.29 9.48 15.04
C ARG A 50 10.04 8.21 15.84
N ASN A 51 11.12 7.53 16.25
CA ASN A 51 11.08 6.28 17.02
C ASN A 51 10.14 5.23 16.37
N GLU A 52 10.12 5.16 15.06
CA GLU A 52 9.15 4.42 14.25
C GLU A 52 9.14 2.92 14.49
N THR A 53 10.26 2.35 14.95
CA THR A 53 10.40 0.92 15.27
C THR A 53 10.35 0.65 16.79
N GLN A 54 10.13 1.68 17.61
CA GLN A 54 10.04 1.50 19.05
C GLN A 54 8.76 0.75 19.43
N GLU A 55 8.90 -0.41 20.05
CA GLU A 55 7.79 -1.23 20.56
C GLU A 55 7.04 -0.50 21.66
N ARG A 56 5.70 -0.47 21.55
CA ARG A 56 4.79 0.17 22.50
C ARG A 56 3.46 -0.56 22.56
N SER A 57 2.76 -0.42 23.69
CA SER A 57 1.33 -0.77 23.74
C SER A 57 0.54 0.08 22.77
N ILE A 58 -0.36 -0.57 22.02
CA ILE A 58 -1.08 0.03 20.88
C ILE A 58 -2.59 0.16 21.12
N ALA A 59 -3.05 -0.31 22.27
CA ALA A 59 -4.46 -0.27 22.65
C ALA A 59 -5.39 -0.79 21.50
N SER A 60 -6.57 -0.19 21.38
CA SER A 60 -7.58 -0.58 20.40
C SER A 60 -7.22 -0.36 18.93
N THR A 61 -6.03 0.18 18.60
CA THR A 61 -5.56 0.16 17.20
C THR A 61 -5.27 -1.28 16.73
N THR A 62 -5.09 -2.23 17.64
CA THR A 62 -5.13 -3.70 17.42
C THR A 62 -6.30 -4.15 16.57
N LYS A 63 -7.47 -3.51 16.73
CA LYS A 63 -8.70 -3.89 16.03
C LYS A 63 -8.65 -3.71 14.51
N ILE A 64 -7.64 -3.00 13.99
CA ILE A 64 -7.34 -2.96 12.56
C ILE A 64 -6.98 -4.38 12.08
N MET A 65 -6.09 -5.06 12.80
CA MET A 65 -5.70 -6.45 12.50
C MET A 65 -6.89 -7.40 12.70
N THR A 66 -7.66 -7.23 13.78
CA THR A 66 -8.84 -8.05 14.06
C THR A 66 -9.87 -7.95 12.94
N CYS A 67 -10.16 -6.73 12.47
CA CYS A 67 -11.08 -6.52 11.35
C CYS A 67 -10.57 -7.18 10.06
N LEU A 68 -9.29 -7.00 9.75
CA LEU A 68 -8.66 -7.58 8.55
C LEU A 68 -8.71 -9.11 8.55
N VAL A 69 -8.31 -9.75 9.65
CA VAL A 69 -8.31 -11.22 9.78
C VAL A 69 -9.74 -11.76 9.76
N ALA A 70 -10.71 -11.05 10.35
CA ALA A 70 -12.11 -11.43 10.27
C ALA A 70 -12.63 -11.44 8.83
N LEU A 71 -12.30 -10.42 8.03
CA LEU A 71 -12.68 -10.33 6.61
C LEU A 71 -12.04 -11.44 5.75
N GLU A 72 -10.90 -11.99 6.18
CA GLU A 72 -10.24 -13.10 5.48
C GLU A 72 -10.80 -14.48 5.86
N HIS A 73 -11.50 -14.60 7.00
CA HIS A 73 -11.91 -15.88 7.56
C HIS A 73 -13.43 -16.02 7.79
N SER A 74 -14.24 -15.08 7.30
CA SER A 74 -15.68 -15.12 7.43
C SER A 74 -16.38 -14.39 6.28
N GLU A 75 -17.66 -14.70 6.09
CA GLU A 75 -18.54 -13.95 5.21
C GLU A 75 -19.29 -12.87 5.99
N LEU A 76 -19.54 -11.71 5.37
CA LEU A 76 -20.24 -10.59 6.02
C LEU A 76 -21.63 -10.96 6.54
N THR A 77 -22.25 -11.96 5.91
CA THR A 77 -23.61 -12.45 6.23
C THR A 77 -23.65 -13.54 7.30
N ASP A 78 -22.48 -14.03 7.75
CA ASP A 78 -22.40 -15.04 8.78
C ASP A 78 -23.11 -14.60 10.05
N LYS A 79 -23.93 -15.51 10.62
CA LYS A 79 -24.68 -15.25 11.84
C LYS A 79 -23.87 -15.72 13.05
N VAL A 80 -23.56 -14.79 13.91
CA VAL A 80 -22.74 -15.01 15.11
C VAL A 80 -23.61 -14.82 16.34
N THR A 81 -23.71 -15.86 17.18
CA THR A 81 -24.46 -15.79 18.45
C THR A 81 -23.51 -15.42 19.59
N VAL A 82 -23.86 -14.36 20.30
CA VAL A 82 -23.12 -13.85 21.44
C VAL A 82 -23.24 -14.81 22.61
N ARG A 83 -22.11 -15.16 23.23
CA ARG A 83 -22.03 -15.97 24.44
C ARG A 83 -21.53 -15.11 25.58
N ARG A 84 -21.78 -15.55 26.82
CA ARG A 84 -21.37 -14.83 28.04
C ARG A 84 -19.86 -14.57 28.09
N GLU A 85 -19.06 -15.52 27.62
CA GLU A 85 -17.60 -15.41 27.57
C GLU A 85 -17.07 -14.36 26.57
N HIS A 86 -17.91 -13.84 25.66
CA HIS A 86 -17.53 -12.76 24.75
C HIS A 86 -17.67 -11.37 25.37
N LEU A 87 -18.43 -11.26 26.47
CA LEU A 87 -18.66 -9.97 27.12
C LEU A 87 -17.38 -9.52 27.85
N ARG A 88 -16.86 -8.37 27.45
CA ARG A 88 -15.60 -7.80 27.96
C ARG A 88 -15.83 -6.41 28.51
N GLU A 89 -15.00 -6.03 29.50
CA GLU A 89 -14.98 -4.69 30.06
C GLU A 89 -14.36 -3.67 29.08
N GLY A 90 -14.58 -2.39 29.35
CA GLY A 90 -14.07 -1.27 28.57
C GLY A 90 -15.02 -0.84 27.45
N SER A 91 -14.48 -0.44 26.31
CA SER A 91 -15.30 -0.03 25.14
C SER A 91 -16.16 -1.18 24.64
N SER A 92 -17.46 -0.92 24.39
CA SER A 92 -18.43 -1.95 24.07
C SER A 92 -19.41 -1.45 23.01
N MET A 93 -19.93 -2.36 22.18
CA MET A 93 -21.15 -2.12 21.40
C MET A 93 -22.41 -2.57 22.17
N TYR A 94 -22.25 -2.95 23.44
CA TYR A 94 -23.32 -3.37 24.36
C TYR A 94 -24.04 -4.64 23.89
N LEU A 95 -23.28 -5.68 23.59
CA LEU A 95 -23.80 -7.01 23.29
C LEU A 95 -24.41 -7.66 24.54
N PHE A 96 -25.39 -8.54 24.36
CA PHE A 96 -25.94 -9.37 25.42
C PHE A 96 -25.97 -10.84 25.01
N GLU A 97 -25.92 -11.72 26.00
CA GLU A 97 -25.92 -13.17 25.78
C GLU A 97 -27.17 -13.64 25.03
N GLY A 98 -26.98 -14.49 24.02
CA GLY A 98 -28.04 -15.01 23.17
C GLY A 98 -28.40 -14.12 21.97
N GLU A 99 -27.88 -12.90 21.91
CA GLU A 99 -28.04 -12.03 20.74
C GLU A 99 -27.35 -12.64 19.51
N THR A 100 -28.00 -12.51 18.35
CA THR A 100 -27.41 -12.98 17.08
C THR A 100 -27.30 -11.84 16.10
N LEU A 101 -26.07 -11.56 15.63
CA LEU A 101 -25.75 -10.51 14.67
C LEU A 101 -25.04 -11.09 13.44
N THR A 102 -25.03 -10.34 12.35
CA THR A 102 -24.16 -10.63 11.21
C THR A 102 -22.72 -10.27 11.54
N MET A 103 -21.77 -10.88 10.83
CA MET A 103 -20.35 -10.48 10.91
C MET A 103 -20.17 -8.99 10.57
N GLU A 104 -20.86 -8.48 9.54
CA GLU A 104 -20.82 -7.07 9.19
C GLU A 104 -21.26 -6.16 10.35
N GLU A 105 -22.34 -6.49 11.04
CA GLU A 105 -22.83 -5.74 12.20
C GLU A 105 -21.79 -5.74 13.35
N LEU A 106 -21.12 -6.86 13.58
CA LEU A 106 -20.05 -6.97 14.56
C LEU A 106 -18.82 -6.16 14.16
N LEU A 107 -18.46 -6.14 12.86
CA LEU A 107 -17.34 -5.33 12.36
C LEU A 107 -17.60 -3.82 12.50
N TYR A 108 -18.82 -3.36 12.31
CA TYR A 108 -19.21 -1.98 12.66
C TYR A 108 -19.07 -1.72 14.17
N GLY A 109 -19.51 -2.65 15.00
CA GLY A 109 -19.35 -2.57 16.46
C GLY A 109 -17.88 -2.61 16.92
N LEU A 110 -17.05 -3.36 16.22
CA LEU A 110 -15.61 -3.42 16.44
C LEU A 110 -14.92 -2.06 16.16
N MET A 111 -15.24 -1.47 15.01
CA MET A 111 -14.44 -0.34 14.49
C MET A 111 -14.97 1.02 14.96
N LEU A 112 -16.28 1.26 15.01
CA LEU A 112 -16.84 2.58 15.33
C LEU A 112 -16.77 2.89 16.83
N PRO A 113 -17.50 2.18 17.72
CA PRO A 113 -17.42 2.40 19.16
C PRO A 113 -16.26 1.66 19.83
N SER A 114 -15.46 0.93 19.03
CA SER A 114 -14.30 0.18 19.55
C SER A 114 -14.66 -1.00 20.47
N GLY A 115 -15.76 -1.73 20.21
CA GLY A 115 -16.27 -2.79 21.07
C GLY A 115 -15.25 -3.90 21.35
N ASN A 116 -14.93 -4.12 22.63
CA ASN A 116 -14.09 -5.25 23.06
C ASN A 116 -14.92 -6.56 23.01
N ASP A 117 -16.21 -6.47 23.35
CA ASP A 117 -17.21 -7.54 23.21
C ASP A 117 -17.32 -8.00 21.74
N ALA A 118 -17.39 -7.08 20.79
CA ALA A 118 -17.39 -7.41 19.38
C ALA A 118 -16.08 -8.10 18.95
N ALA A 119 -14.92 -7.63 19.44
CA ALA A 119 -13.62 -8.23 19.12
C ALA A 119 -13.54 -9.71 19.56
N GLU A 120 -13.97 -10.00 20.80
CA GLU A 120 -13.98 -11.37 21.32
C GLU A 120 -14.98 -12.26 20.58
N CYS A 121 -16.18 -11.72 20.31
CA CYS A 121 -17.21 -12.44 19.58
C CYS A 121 -16.75 -12.86 18.19
N ILE A 122 -16.14 -11.92 17.44
CA ILE A 122 -15.54 -12.15 16.13
C ILE A 122 -14.43 -13.20 16.20
N ALA A 123 -13.48 -13.02 17.13
CA ALA A 123 -12.34 -13.92 17.26
C ALA A 123 -12.76 -15.34 17.63
N ALA A 124 -13.69 -15.49 18.55
CA ALA A 124 -14.20 -16.81 18.95
C ALA A 124 -14.96 -17.50 17.80
N TYR A 125 -15.76 -16.76 17.04
CA TYR A 125 -16.49 -17.30 15.88
C TYR A 125 -15.53 -17.75 14.78
N CYS A 126 -14.66 -16.85 14.31
CA CYS A 126 -13.71 -17.15 13.22
C CYS A 126 -12.76 -18.28 13.60
N GLY A 127 -12.24 -18.29 14.83
CA GLY A 127 -11.31 -19.34 15.31
C GLY A 127 -11.95 -20.72 15.47
N GLY A 128 -13.27 -20.84 15.37
CA GLY A 128 -14.01 -22.11 15.43
C GLY A 128 -13.68 -22.93 16.67
N SER A 129 -13.27 -24.20 16.52
CA SER A 129 -12.91 -25.06 17.65
C SER A 129 -11.66 -24.59 18.42
N GLY A 130 -10.79 -23.77 17.81
CA GLY A 130 -9.62 -23.18 18.44
C GLY A 130 -9.91 -21.84 19.16
N GLY A 131 -11.12 -21.28 18.96
CA GLY A 131 -11.58 -20.06 19.60
C GLY A 131 -10.69 -18.85 19.35
N SER A 132 -10.71 -17.89 20.28
CA SER A 132 -9.91 -16.66 20.19
C SER A 132 -8.40 -16.94 20.14
N ALA A 133 -7.90 -18.04 20.70
CA ALA A 133 -6.48 -18.41 20.64
C ALA A 133 -6.02 -18.68 19.21
N GLN A 134 -6.80 -19.42 18.43
CA GLN A 134 -6.53 -19.68 17.01
C GLN A 134 -6.57 -18.37 16.21
N PHE A 135 -7.52 -17.50 16.49
CA PHE A 135 -7.63 -16.21 15.83
C PHE A 135 -6.41 -15.31 16.09
N VAL A 136 -5.94 -15.25 17.34
CA VAL A 136 -4.71 -14.51 17.71
C VAL A 136 -3.49 -15.10 16.99
N GLN A 137 -3.42 -16.41 16.82
CA GLN A 137 -2.37 -17.02 16.01
C GLN A 137 -2.41 -16.49 14.57
N TRP A 138 -3.59 -16.41 13.93
CA TRP A 138 -3.73 -15.83 12.58
C TRP A 138 -3.37 -14.35 12.52
N MET A 139 -3.69 -13.57 13.56
CA MET A 139 -3.24 -12.17 13.66
C MET A 139 -1.71 -12.07 13.60
N ASN A 140 -1.00 -12.95 14.33
CA ASN A 140 0.46 -12.99 14.33
C ASN A 140 1.03 -13.55 13.01
N ASP A 141 0.36 -14.53 12.38
CA ASP A 141 0.74 -15.02 11.06
C ASP A 141 0.62 -13.91 10.00
N LYS A 142 -0.47 -13.15 10.04
CA LYS A 142 -0.68 -11.99 9.19
C LYS A 142 0.39 -10.92 9.43
N ALA A 143 0.72 -10.61 10.69
CA ALA A 143 1.78 -9.66 11.03
C ALA A 143 3.12 -10.06 10.40
N ARG A 144 3.50 -11.34 10.50
CA ARG A 144 4.71 -11.87 9.84
C ARG A 144 4.66 -11.73 8.32
N SER A 145 3.50 -12.03 7.70
CA SER A 145 3.33 -11.89 6.24
C SER A 145 3.45 -10.46 5.74
N LEU A 146 3.16 -9.48 6.60
CA LEU A 146 3.28 -8.04 6.32
C LEU A 146 4.63 -7.46 6.75
N SER A 147 5.60 -8.31 7.16
CA SER A 147 6.92 -7.88 7.67
C SER A 147 6.81 -6.90 8.85
N MET A 148 5.87 -7.17 9.77
CA MET A 148 5.70 -6.43 11.02
C MET A 148 6.61 -7.03 12.09
N GLU A 149 7.90 -6.71 12.03
CA GLU A 149 8.95 -7.36 12.81
C GLU A 149 8.93 -6.99 14.30
N HIS A 150 8.29 -5.85 14.64
CA HIS A 150 8.17 -5.32 16.00
C HIS A 150 6.73 -5.47 16.55
N THR A 151 6.04 -6.55 16.16
CA THR A 151 4.62 -6.71 16.50
C THR A 151 4.33 -8.09 17.05
N SER A 152 3.59 -8.11 18.16
CA SER A 152 3.02 -9.31 18.76
C SER A 152 1.63 -9.01 19.29
N PHE A 153 0.64 -9.81 18.87
CA PHE A 153 -0.73 -9.75 19.36
C PHE A 153 -0.98 -10.86 20.37
N MET A 154 -1.58 -10.52 21.52
CA MET A 154 -1.96 -11.46 22.57
C MET A 154 -3.48 -11.63 22.68
N ASN A 155 -4.26 -10.62 22.24
CA ASN A 155 -5.71 -10.62 22.23
C ASN A 155 -6.26 -9.82 21.04
N PRO A 156 -7.56 -10.00 20.67
CA PRO A 156 -8.15 -9.32 19.53
C PRO A 156 -8.63 -7.90 19.82
N SER A 157 -8.64 -7.46 21.07
CA SER A 157 -9.23 -6.18 21.48
C SER A 157 -8.21 -5.05 21.66
N GLY A 158 -6.97 -5.39 21.99
CA GLY A 158 -5.90 -4.45 22.35
C GLY A 158 -5.95 -4.00 23.81
N LEU A 159 -6.57 -4.77 24.68
CA LEU A 159 -6.41 -4.62 26.13
C LEU A 159 -4.96 -4.91 26.52
N ASP A 160 -4.47 -4.21 27.56
CA ASP A 160 -3.11 -4.35 28.02
C ASP A 160 -2.84 -5.79 28.48
N GLU A 161 -1.82 -6.40 27.89
CA GLU A 161 -1.40 -7.78 28.19
C GLU A 161 0.10 -7.89 27.92
N GLN A 162 0.79 -8.64 28.78
CA GLN A 162 2.23 -8.83 28.63
C GLN A 162 2.57 -9.45 27.27
N GLY A 163 3.44 -8.79 26.52
CA GLY A 163 3.80 -9.22 25.15
C GLY A 163 2.92 -8.64 24.06
N HIS A 164 1.84 -7.91 24.37
CA HIS A 164 1.01 -7.24 23.37
C HIS A 164 1.60 -5.88 22.98
N HIS A 165 2.25 -5.81 21.83
CA HIS A 165 2.91 -4.58 21.36
C HIS A 165 2.94 -4.48 19.84
N SER A 166 3.24 -3.29 19.35
CA SER A 166 3.63 -2.99 17.97
C SER A 166 4.49 -1.72 17.94
N CYS A 167 4.86 -1.28 16.76
CA CYS A 167 5.52 -0.01 16.53
C CYS A 167 4.77 0.83 15.49
N ALA A 168 5.11 2.12 15.38
CA ALA A 168 4.41 3.02 14.47
C ALA A 168 4.56 2.61 13.00
N LEU A 169 5.73 2.11 12.60
CA LEU A 169 5.99 1.65 11.23
C LEU A 169 5.17 0.41 10.87
N ASP A 170 5.12 -0.57 11.75
CA ASP A 170 4.36 -1.80 11.54
C ASP A 170 2.86 -1.51 11.46
N MET A 171 2.35 -0.63 12.33
CA MET A 171 0.97 -0.18 12.28
C MET A 171 0.64 0.60 11.00
N ALA A 172 1.61 1.34 10.44
CA ALA A 172 1.43 2.01 9.15
C ALA A 172 1.38 1.00 7.99
N ARG A 173 2.22 -0.04 8.00
CA ARG A 173 2.18 -1.16 7.03
C ARG A 173 0.85 -1.89 7.08
N LEU A 174 0.40 -2.24 8.29
CA LEU A 174 -0.91 -2.87 8.50
C LEU A 174 -2.05 -2.00 7.95
N ALA A 175 -2.04 -0.70 8.26
CA ALA A 175 -3.06 0.24 7.81
C ALA A 175 -3.06 0.37 6.27
N ALA A 176 -1.88 0.48 5.64
CA ALA A 176 -1.75 0.56 4.18
C ALA A 176 -2.30 -0.69 3.48
N TYR A 177 -2.02 -1.87 4.03
CA TYR A 177 -2.55 -3.13 3.52
C TYR A 177 -4.06 -3.23 3.71
N ALA A 178 -4.59 -2.96 4.91
CA ALA A 178 -6.00 -3.04 5.22
C ALA A 178 -6.85 -2.06 4.37
N MET A 179 -6.32 -0.88 4.05
CA MET A 179 -6.98 0.11 3.19
C MET A 179 -7.09 -0.31 1.71
N GLN A 180 -6.49 -1.42 1.30
CA GLN A 180 -6.70 -2.02 -0.03
C GLN A 180 -7.98 -2.88 -0.08
N GLU A 181 -8.50 -3.32 1.09
CA GLU A 181 -9.74 -4.08 1.19
C GLU A 181 -10.95 -3.12 1.15
N PRO A 182 -11.83 -3.21 0.13
CA PRO A 182 -12.93 -2.27 -0.04
C PRO A 182 -13.92 -2.27 1.13
N THR A 183 -14.19 -3.45 1.71
CA THR A 183 -15.10 -3.60 2.85
C THR A 183 -14.53 -2.95 4.10
N PHE A 184 -13.23 -3.17 4.37
CA PHE A 184 -12.53 -2.51 5.47
C PHE A 184 -12.63 -0.99 5.33
N THR A 185 -12.26 -0.46 4.16
CA THR A 185 -12.30 0.98 3.86
C THR A 185 -13.71 1.56 4.07
N ARG A 186 -14.75 0.87 3.61
CA ARG A 186 -16.16 1.27 3.81
C ARG A 186 -16.52 1.36 5.30
N ILE A 187 -16.15 0.35 6.09
CA ILE A 187 -16.47 0.32 7.53
C ILE A 187 -15.74 1.45 8.26
N VAL A 188 -14.42 1.60 8.08
CA VAL A 188 -13.62 2.58 8.84
C VAL A 188 -13.90 4.02 8.44
N SER A 189 -14.40 4.28 7.22
CA SER A 189 -14.80 5.62 6.77
C SER A 189 -16.21 6.00 7.19
N THR A 190 -17.00 5.06 7.71
CA THR A 190 -18.35 5.29 8.18
C THR A 190 -18.33 6.13 9.47
N ARG A 191 -19.05 7.26 9.47
CA ARG A 191 -19.15 8.15 10.64
C ARG A 191 -20.13 7.63 11.68
N THR A 192 -21.26 7.08 11.22
CA THR A 192 -22.33 6.58 12.09
C THR A 192 -22.99 5.39 11.41
N ALA A 193 -23.26 4.34 12.16
CA ALA A 193 -24.02 3.17 11.72
C ALA A 193 -25.05 2.76 12.78
N SER A 194 -26.16 2.19 12.34
CA SER A 194 -27.19 1.65 13.24
C SER A 194 -27.28 0.13 13.10
N VAL A 195 -27.26 -0.58 14.23
CA VAL A 195 -27.40 -2.03 14.31
C VAL A 195 -28.49 -2.34 15.36
N GLY A 196 -29.60 -2.86 14.91
CA GLY A 196 -30.80 -3.00 15.75
C GLY A 196 -31.21 -1.64 16.31
N THR A 197 -31.28 -1.53 17.63
CA THR A 197 -31.65 -0.28 18.33
C THR A 197 -30.42 0.57 18.69
N ARG A 198 -29.19 0.13 18.35
CA ARG A 198 -27.95 0.83 18.67
C ARG A 198 -27.57 1.77 17.54
N THR A 199 -27.24 3.02 17.89
CA THR A 199 -26.59 3.95 16.99
C THR A 199 -25.14 4.13 17.44
N MET A 200 -24.19 3.77 16.58
CA MET A 200 -22.77 3.78 16.87
C MET A 200 -22.09 4.90 16.10
N THR A 201 -21.31 5.71 16.79
CA THR A 201 -20.51 6.80 16.18
C THR A 201 -19.04 6.44 16.18
N ASN A 202 -18.38 6.68 15.06
CA ASN A 202 -16.94 6.47 14.92
C ASN A 202 -16.18 7.44 15.81
N HIS A 203 -15.28 6.92 16.62
CA HIS A 203 -14.46 7.73 17.53
C HIS A 203 -13.42 8.58 16.81
N ASN A 204 -13.12 8.31 15.53
CA ASN A 204 -12.19 9.11 14.73
C ASN A 204 -12.81 10.47 14.33
N LYS A 205 -12.50 11.51 15.09
CA LYS A 205 -13.01 12.87 14.85
C LYS A 205 -12.52 13.47 13.53
N LEU A 206 -11.37 13.04 13.01
CA LEU A 206 -10.82 13.55 11.74
C LEU A 206 -11.69 13.22 10.53
N LEU A 207 -12.55 12.18 10.61
CA LEU A 207 -13.56 11.92 9.58
C LEU A 207 -14.51 13.10 9.33
N ALA A 208 -14.71 13.95 10.33
CA ALA A 208 -15.54 15.13 10.23
C ALA A 208 -14.74 16.44 10.07
N SER A 209 -13.55 16.50 10.69
CA SER A 209 -12.78 17.75 10.82
C SER A 209 -11.64 17.91 9.82
N TYR A 210 -11.17 16.83 9.16
CA TYR A 210 -10.09 16.89 8.17
C TYR A 210 -10.58 16.46 6.79
N ALA A 211 -10.52 17.37 5.82
CA ALA A 211 -10.95 17.09 4.45
C ALA A 211 -10.05 16.02 3.81
N GLY A 212 -10.67 14.94 3.34
CA GLY A 212 -9.97 13.78 2.77
C GLY A 212 -9.66 12.66 3.76
N CYS A 213 -9.94 12.80 5.07
CA CYS A 213 -9.80 11.70 6.01
C CYS A 213 -10.81 10.58 5.69
N VAL A 214 -10.31 9.33 5.59
CA VAL A 214 -11.08 8.14 5.24
C VAL A 214 -10.98 7.00 6.26
N GLY A 215 -10.51 7.25 7.44
CA GLY A 215 -10.38 6.26 8.55
C GLY A 215 -9.18 6.58 9.44
N LEU A 216 -8.75 5.72 10.34
CA LEU A 216 -9.05 4.33 10.65
C LEU A 216 -9.53 4.15 12.11
N LYS A 217 -8.56 4.16 13.08
CA LYS A 217 -8.84 3.69 14.45
C LYS A 217 -8.13 4.49 15.51
N THR A 218 -8.86 4.78 16.58
CA THR A 218 -8.35 5.34 17.85
C THR A 218 -8.07 4.24 18.85
N GLY A 219 -7.14 4.49 19.78
CA GLY A 219 -6.88 3.62 20.90
C GLY A 219 -6.53 4.41 22.16
N TYR A 220 -6.85 3.84 23.32
CA TYR A 220 -6.44 4.33 24.63
C TYR A 220 -6.50 3.20 25.66
N THR A 221 -5.42 3.06 26.40
CA THR A 221 -5.35 2.33 27.67
C THR A 221 -4.42 3.11 28.63
N GLY A 222 -4.32 2.67 29.87
CA GLY A 222 -3.41 3.28 30.84
C GLY A 222 -1.95 3.20 30.40
N ASP A 223 -1.53 2.05 29.86
CA ASP A 223 -0.16 1.80 29.43
C ASP A 223 0.17 2.46 28.07
N ALA A 224 -0.76 2.38 27.12
CA ALA A 224 -0.55 2.91 25.77
C ALA A 224 -0.59 4.45 25.73
N GLY A 225 -1.35 5.09 26.62
CA GLY A 225 -1.78 6.46 26.39
C GLY A 225 -2.70 6.54 25.15
N ARG A 226 -2.83 7.73 24.55
CA ARG A 226 -3.61 7.89 23.30
C ARG A 226 -2.79 7.38 22.13
N THR A 227 -3.43 6.57 21.30
CA THR A 227 -2.87 6.04 20.04
C THR A 227 -3.86 6.32 18.91
N LEU A 228 -3.35 6.67 17.75
CA LEU A 228 -4.18 6.97 16.59
C LEU A 228 -3.54 6.45 15.30
N VAL A 229 -4.34 5.77 14.50
CA VAL A 229 -4.00 5.39 13.13
C VAL A 229 -5.05 5.98 12.22
N THR A 230 -4.64 6.81 11.25
CA THR A 230 -5.57 7.41 10.30
C THR A 230 -5.07 7.30 8.86
N CYS A 231 -5.97 7.51 7.91
CA CYS A 231 -5.68 7.62 6.49
C CYS A 231 -6.37 8.85 5.93
N ALA A 232 -5.65 9.61 5.10
CA ALA A 232 -6.22 10.70 4.34
C ALA A 232 -5.86 10.57 2.86
N GLU A 233 -6.80 10.96 1.97
CA GLU A 233 -6.65 10.90 0.52
C GLU A 233 -6.81 12.29 -0.09
N ARG A 234 -5.88 12.66 -0.97
CA ARG A 234 -5.92 13.91 -1.73
C ARG A 234 -5.21 13.74 -3.06
N GLY A 235 -5.87 14.12 -4.16
CA GLY A 235 -5.26 14.05 -5.50
C GLY A 235 -4.81 12.65 -5.93
N GLY A 236 -5.49 11.60 -5.46
CA GLY A 236 -5.16 10.18 -5.75
C GLY A 236 -3.93 9.68 -4.98
N MET A 237 -3.44 10.40 -3.99
CA MET A 237 -2.39 9.97 -3.07
C MET A 237 -3.02 9.73 -1.70
N ARG A 238 -2.69 8.59 -1.07
CA ARG A 238 -3.11 8.22 0.29
C ARG A 238 -1.93 8.32 1.24
N LEU A 239 -2.13 9.04 2.34
CA LEU A 239 -1.18 9.11 3.43
C LEU A 239 -1.73 8.39 4.66
N ILE A 240 -0.89 7.58 5.29
CA ILE A 240 -1.16 6.94 6.60
C ILE A 240 -0.37 7.71 7.65
N ALA A 241 -1.05 8.14 8.69
CA ALA A 241 -0.42 8.68 9.89
C ALA A 241 -0.68 7.75 11.07
N VAL A 242 0.37 7.47 11.83
CA VAL A 242 0.32 6.70 13.07
C VAL A 242 1.02 7.50 14.16
N THR A 243 0.34 7.69 15.29
CA THR A 243 0.95 8.24 16.50
C THR A 243 0.71 7.32 17.69
N LEU A 244 1.76 7.09 18.50
CA LEU A 244 1.72 6.27 19.69
C LEU A 244 2.11 7.11 20.91
N HIS A 245 1.34 6.99 21.99
CA HIS A 245 1.47 7.75 23.23
C HIS A 245 1.50 9.26 22.95
N ASP A 246 0.41 9.78 22.44
CA ASP A 246 0.27 11.12 21.87
C ASP A 246 -0.74 11.96 22.66
N GLY A 247 -0.30 13.08 23.21
CA GLY A 247 -1.15 13.98 23.98
C GLY A 247 -2.09 14.82 23.11
N SER A 248 -1.76 15.06 21.84
CA SER A 248 -2.45 15.98 20.93
C SER A 248 -2.80 15.34 19.57
N ASP A 249 -3.11 14.05 19.57
CA ASP A 249 -3.25 13.19 18.39
C ASP A 249 -4.02 13.82 17.20
N TRP A 250 -5.11 14.55 17.44
CA TRP A 250 -5.89 15.20 16.36
C TRP A 250 -5.13 16.33 15.69
N ALA A 251 -4.45 17.17 16.48
CA ALA A 251 -3.65 18.28 15.96
C ALA A 251 -2.40 17.74 15.25
N ASP A 252 -1.74 16.75 15.83
CA ASP A 252 -0.53 16.15 15.30
C ASP A 252 -0.80 15.46 13.95
N HIS A 253 -1.88 14.67 13.85
CA HIS A 253 -2.28 14.06 12.57
C HIS A 253 -2.65 15.09 11.51
N THR A 254 -3.33 16.19 11.89
CA THR A 254 -3.63 17.30 10.98
C THR A 254 -2.34 17.91 10.44
N ALA A 255 -1.39 18.23 11.33
CA ALA A 255 -0.10 18.81 10.94
C ALA A 255 0.73 17.87 10.06
N LEU A 256 0.76 16.57 10.39
CA LEU A 256 1.43 15.55 9.59
C LEU A 256 0.85 15.46 8.17
N TYR A 257 -0.48 15.46 8.02
CA TYR A 257 -1.11 15.44 6.69
C TYR A 257 -0.87 16.72 5.90
N ASP A 258 -1.00 17.87 6.53
CA ASP A 258 -0.74 19.15 5.85
C ASP A 258 0.70 19.23 5.37
N TYR A 259 1.66 18.79 6.20
CA TYR A 259 3.05 18.63 5.80
C TYR A 259 3.19 17.65 4.61
N GLY A 260 2.69 16.41 4.76
CA GLY A 260 2.88 15.37 3.75
C GLY A 260 2.31 15.75 2.38
N PHE A 261 1.10 16.32 2.34
CA PHE A 261 0.50 16.78 1.09
C PHE A 261 1.14 18.06 0.53
N ALA A 262 1.85 18.84 1.34
CA ALA A 262 2.60 20.00 0.88
C ALA A 262 3.95 19.62 0.25
N VAL A 263 4.68 18.68 0.88
CA VAL A 263 6.06 18.34 0.44
C VAL A 263 6.11 17.21 -0.59
N CYS A 264 5.05 16.41 -0.67
CA CYS A 264 5.01 15.21 -1.51
C CYS A 264 3.95 15.34 -2.62
N ARG A 265 4.30 14.93 -3.83
CA ARG A 265 3.39 14.86 -4.97
C ARG A 265 3.44 13.49 -5.63
N ARG A 266 2.33 13.02 -6.14
CA ARG A 266 2.24 11.78 -6.92
C ARG A 266 2.78 12.03 -8.33
N ALA A 267 3.96 11.50 -8.65
CA ALA A 267 4.58 11.60 -9.95
C ALA A 267 4.31 10.35 -10.79
N CYS A 268 4.11 10.55 -12.09
CA CYS A 268 3.95 9.46 -13.04
C CYS A 268 5.33 9.09 -13.62
N GLY A 269 5.84 7.90 -13.30
CA GLY A 269 7.08 7.36 -13.90
C GLY A 269 6.84 6.86 -15.33
N VAL A 270 5.72 6.18 -15.57
CA VAL A 270 5.32 5.73 -16.90
C VAL A 270 3.80 5.58 -16.95
N LYS A 271 3.18 5.85 -18.11
CA LYS A 271 1.77 5.58 -18.37
C LYS A 271 1.61 4.24 -19.09
N LYS A 272 0.55 3.51 -18.80
CA LYS A 272 0.15 2.30 -19.55
C LYS A 272 0.13 2.56 -21.05
N GLY A 273 0.76 1.67 -21.82
CA GLY A 273 0.83 1.78 -23.28
C GLY A 273 1.91 2.73 -23.81
N SER A 274 2.63 3.45 -22.94
CA SER A 274 3.79 4.27 -23.36
C SER A 274 4.83 3.38 -24.02
N ARG A 275 5.30 3.80 -25.21
CA ARG A 275 6.39 3.11 -25.93
C ARG A 275 7.71 3.45 -25.23
N CYS A 276 8.33 2.46 -24.63
CA CYS A 276 9.52 2.65 -23.79
C CYS A 276 10.82 2.27 -24.48
N ALA A 277 10.78 1.29 -25.41
CA ALA A 277 11.97 0.82 -26.11
C ALA A 277 11.62 0.10 -27.43
N GLN A 278 12.66 -0.19 -28.21
CA GLN A 278 12.55 -0.96 -29.45
C GLN A 278 13.64 -2.03 -29.48
N LEU A 279 13.26 -3.22 -29.94
CA LEU A 279 14.11 -4.36 -30.21
C LEU A 279 14.17 -4.62 -31.71
N LYS A 280 15.33 -5.09 -32.23
CA LYS A 280 15.47 -5.59 -33.57
C LYS A 280 15.46 -7.11 -33.55
N ALA A 281 14.62 -7.69 -34.39
CA ALA A 281 14.51 -9.14 -34.57
C ALA A 281 14.37 -9.43 -36.07
N ASP A 282 15.30 -10.15 -36.67
CA ASP A 282 15.31 -10.54 -38.09
C ASP A 282 15.00 -9.38 -39.05
N GLY A 283 15.57 -8.20 -38.80
CA GLY A 283 15.33 -6.99 -39.59
C GLY A 283 14.02 -6.26 -39.31
N MET A 284 13.14 -6.85 -38.48
CA MET A 284 11.88 -6.25 -38.04
C MET A 284 12.10 -5.46 -36.74
N THR A 285 11.19 -4.53 -36.45
CA THR A 285 11.20 -3.76 -35.22
C THR A 285 10.05 -4.20 -34.30
N VAL A 286 10.38 -4.64 -33.10
CA VAL A 286 9.42 -4.96 -32.04
C VAL A 286 9.42 -3.79 -31.04
N THR A 287 8.26 -3.15 -30.87
CA THR A 287 8.13 -2.03 -29.92
C THR A 287 7.66 -2.55 -28.58
N ALA A 288 8.41 -2.24 -27.53
CA ALA A 288 8.08 -2.54 -26.16
C ALA A 288 7.32 -1.36 -25.54
N ALA A 289 6.16 -1.65 -24.92
CA ALA A 289 5.31 -0.67 -24.25
C ALA A 289 5.02 -1.09 -22.81
N ALA A 290 4.82 -0.11 -21.93
CA ALA A 290 4.48 -0.36 -20.53
C ALA A 290 3.12 -1.06 -20.39
N LYS A 291 3.07 -2.18 -19.66
CA LYS A 291 1.86 -2.98 -19.43
C LYS A 291 0.83 -2.23 -18.57
N GLU A 292 1.32 -1.44 -17.63
CA GLU A 292 0.52 -0.65 -16.68
C GLU A 292 1.16 0.71 -16.42
N SER A 293 0.44 1.59 -15.73
CA SER A 293 0.98 2.87 -15.27
C SER A 293 1.69 2.66 -13.93
N PHE A 294 2.78 3.40 -13.71
CA PHE A 294 3.50 3.43 -12.46
C PHE A 294 3.54 4.85 -11.90
N PHE A 295 3.15 4.98 -10.65
CA PHE A 295 3.20 6.25 -9.91
C PHE A 295 4.05 6.07 -8.66
N TYR A 296 4.71 7.16 -8.25
CA TYR A 296 5.51 7.16 -7.03
C TYR A 296 5.46 8.52 -6.36
N PRO A 297 5.43 8.59 -5.02
CA PRO A 297 5.50 9.85 -4.29
C PRO A 297 6.91 10.42 -4.40
N VAL A 298 7.01 11.67 -4.88
CA VAL A 298 8.29 12.38 -4.97
C VAL A 298 8.24 13.66 -4.15
N LEU A 299 9.34 14.00 -3.51
CA LEU A 299 9.53 15.25 -2.79
C LEU A 299 9.95 16.36 -3.75
N GLU A 300 9.98 17.60 -3.27
CA GLU A 300 10.49 18.73 -4.05
C GLU A 300 11.95 18.49 -4.49
N GLY A 301 12.24 18.76 -5.74
CA GLY A 301 13.57 18.53 -6.36
C GLY A 301 13.83 17.08 -6.81
N GLU A 302 12.99 16.11 -6.43
CA GLU A 302 13.11 14.74 -6.92
C GLU A 302 12.40 14.55 -8.27
N ALA A 303 12.99 13.68 -9.10
CA ALA A 303 12.44 13.28 -10.38
C ALA A 303 12.55 11.77 -10.58
N LEU A 304 11.60 11.20 -11.32
CA LEU A 304 11.66 9.80 -11.71
C LEU A 304 12.43 9.65 -13.02
N ALA A 305 13.33 8.67 -13.06
CA ALA A 305 14.02 8.20 -14.25
C ALA A 305 13.62 6.75 -14.54
N THR A 306 13.74 6.33 -15.81
CA THR A 306 13.40 4.96 -16.20
C THR A 306 14.50 4.36 -17.05
N ARG A 307 14.71 3.04 -16.89
CA ARG A 307 15.63 2.24 -17.70
C ARG A 307 14.95 0.96 -18.15
N ALA A 308 14.91 0.72 -19.45
CA ALA A 308 14.36 -0.52 -19.99
C ALA A 308 15.42 -1.65 -19.88
N GLU A 309 15.03 -2.77 -19.31
CA GLU A 309 15.79 -4.01 -19.26
C GLU A 309 15.14 -5.02 -20.20
N LEU A 310 15.78 -5.25 -21.34
CA LEU A 310 15.27 -6.07 -22.41
C LEU A 310 16.32 -7.12 -22.81
N PRO A 311 15.90 -8.30 -23.33
CA PRO A 311 16.81 -9.28 -23.89
C PRO A 311 17.51 -8.71 -25.13
N LYS A 312 18.75 -9.16 -25.39
CA LYS A 312 19.51 -8.74 -26.55
C LYS A 312 18.84 -9.12 -27.88
N THR A 313 18.09 -10.21 -27.89
CA THR A 313 17.39 -10.74 -29.06
C THR A 313 16.01 -11.25 -28.67
N VAL A 314 15.07 -11.18 -29.61
CA VAL A 314 13.73 -11.72 -29.50
C VAL A 314 13.46 -12.57 -30.73
N THR A 315 12.87 -13.74 -30.54
CA THR A 315 12.49 -14.66 -31.64
C THR A 315 11.11 -14.31 -32.19
N LEU A 316 10.99 -14.21 -33.49
CA LEU A 316 9.71 -13.99 -34.16
C LEU A 316 8.97 -15.34 -34.39
N PRO A 317 7.63 -15.38 -34.43
CA PRO A 317 6.72 -14.24 -34.26
C PRO A 317 6.57 -13.80 -32.80
N VAL A 318 6.31 -12.50 -32.58
CA VAL A 318 5.97 -11.91 -31.29
C VAL A 318 4.52 -11.46 -31.32
N LYS A 319 3.72 -11.89 -30.31
CA LYS A 319 2.31 -11.51 -30.22
C LYS A 319 2.14 -10.22 -29.42
N LYS A 320 1.13 -9.41 -29.77
CA LYS A 320 0.72 -8.26 -29.00
C LYS A 320 0.45 -8.67 -27.54
N GLY A 321 0.98 -7.91 -26.56
CA GLY A 321 0.85 -8.21 -25.14
C GLY A 321 1.85 -9.23 -24.59
N GLN A 322 2.67 -9.88 -25.44
CA GLN A 322 3.74 -10.77 -25.00
C GLN A 322 4.77 -9.98 -24.18
N ILE A 323 5.17 -10.50 -23.01
CA ILE A 323 6.20 -9.88 -22.16
C ILE A 323 7.54 -9.94 -22.88
N LEU A 324 8.23 -8.80 -22.91
CA LEU A 324 9.54 -8.62 -23.56
C LEU A 324 10.65 -8.35 -22.54
N GLY A 325 10.32 -7.84 -21.36
CA GLY A 325 11.25 -7.46 -20.32
C GLY A 325 10.59 -6.53 -19.33
N GLU A 326 11.37 -5.66 -18.68
CA GLU A 326 10.91 -4.76 -17.64
C GLU A 326 11.40 -3.33 -17.86
N LEU A 327 10.64 -2.37 -17.34
CA LEU A 327 11.03 -0.98 -17.18
C LEU A 327 11.30 -0.75 -15.70
N VAL A 328 12.56 -0.51 -15.34
CA VAL A 328 12.96 -0.17 -13.99
C VAL A 328 12.77 1.32 -13.78
N VAL A 329 12.12 1.70 -12.67
CA VAL A 329 11.87 3.10 -12.31
C VAL A 329 12.75 3.47 -11.13
N PHE A 330 13.40 4.61 -11.22
CA PHE A 330 14.31 5.15 -10.20
C PHE A 330 13.82 6.50 -9.69
N CYS A 331 14.05 6.75 -8.40
CA CYS A 331 13.98 8.07 -7.79
C CYS A 331 15.40 8.42 -7.28
N GLY A 332 16.08 9.35 -7.94
CA GLY A 332 17.51 9.48 -7.75
C GLY A 332 18.25 8.20 -8.17
N GLU A 333 19.06 7.64 -7.26
CA GLU A 333 19.77 6.36 -7.47
C GLU A 333 18.99 5.14 -7.01
N ALA A 334 17.92 5.33 -6.22
CA ALA A 334 17.14 4.24 -5.66
C ALA A 334 16.16 3.66 -6.70
N GLU A 335 16.18 2.34 -6.87
CA GLU A 335 15.13 1.62 -7.59
C GLU A 335 13.84 1.64 -6.75
N VAL A 336 12.75 2.16 -7.33
CA VAL A 336 11.46 2.33 -6.63
C VAL A 336 10.35 1.48 -7.21
N GLY A 337 10.62 0.76 -8.31
CA GLY A 337 9.67 -0.20 -8.86
C GLY A 337 10.03 -0.67 -10.26
N ARG A 338 9.26 -1.65 -10.73
CA ARG A 338 9.39 -2.27 -12.05
C ARG A 338 8.04 -2.38 -12.71
N VAL A 339 8.00 -2.19 -14.01
CA VAL A 339 6.80 -2.35 -14.84
C VAL A 339 7.12 -3.29 -15.98
N ALA A 340 6.30 -4.32 -16.18
CA ALA A 340 6.46 -5.23 -17.30
C ALA A 340 6.35 -4.49 -18.63
N LEU A 341 7.29 -4.73 -19.53
CA LEU A 341 7.26 -4.27 -20.92
C LEU A 341 6.68 -5.37 -21.80
N VAL A 342 5.66 -5.02 -22.57
CA VAL A 342 4.97 -5.94 -23.47
C VAL A 342 5.06 -5.47 -24.92
N SER A 343 4.95 -6.38 -25.88
CA SER A 343 4.88 -6.01 -27.29
C SER A 343 3.65 -5.16 -27.58
N ALA A 344 3.85 -3.99 -28.15
CA ALA A 344 2.77 -3.07 -28.54
C ALA A 344 1.92 -3.59 -29.71
N GLY A 345 2.42 -4.53 -30.50
CA GLY A 345 1.76 -5.12 -31.64
C GLY A 345 2.26 -6.53 -31.93
N THR A 346 1.57 -7.24 -32.82
CA THR A 346 2.04 -8.53 -33.36
C THR A 346 3.08 -8.25 -34.44
N VAL A 347 4.21 -8.96 -34.42
CA VAL A 347 5.27 -8.92 -35.45
C VAL A 347 5.51 -10.33 -35.93
N GLU A 348 5.15 -10.58 -37.19
CA GLU A 348 5.29 -11.90 -37.82
C GLU A 348 6.74 -12.17 -38.26
N ALA A 349 7.08 -13.44 -38.38
CA ALA A 349 8.37 -13.84 -38.94
C ALA A 349 8.44 -13.50 -40.42
N PRO A 350 9.60 -13.07 -40.97
CA PRO A 350 9.77 -12.86 -42.40
C PRO A 350 9.48 -14.12 -43.19
N ALA A 351 8.77 -14.01 -44.30
CA ALA A 351 8.34 -15.14 -45.15
C ALA A 351 9.50 -16.10 -45.55
N LYS A 352 10.72 -15.58 -45.68
CA LYS A 352 11.93 -16.39 -45.97
C LYS A 352 12.32 -17.33 -44.80
N GLN A 353 12.00 -17.01 -43.59
CA GLN A 353 12.32 -17.82 -42.39
C GLN A 353 11.28 -18.92 -42.20
N ALA A 354 10.00 -18.61 -42.43
CA ALA A 354 8.93 -19.60 -42.42
C ALA A 354 9.17 -20.71 -43.48
N GLN A 355 9.69 -20.35 -44.66
CA GLN A 355 10.05 -21.34 -45.71
C GLN A 355 11.28 -22.19 -45.31
N ARG A 356 12.23 -21.68 -44.53
CA ARG A 356 13.39 -22.45 -44.05
C ARG A 356 12.99 -23.44 -42.92
N GLU A 357 12.10 -23.05 -42.05
CA GLU A 357 11.56 -23.93 -41.00
C GLU A 357 10.64 -25.02 -41.60
N MET A 358 9.77 -24.64 -42.53
CA MET A 358 8.98 -25.64 -43.31
C MET A 358 9.84 -26.64 -44.06
N LYS A 359 11.02 -26.26 -44.57
CA LYS A 359 11.95 -27.18 -45.22
C LYS A 359 12.69 -28.10 -44.26
N LYS A 360 12.81 -27.74 -42.98
CA LYS A 360 13.43 -28.57 -41.93
C LYS A 360 12.46 -29.56 -41.29
N THR A 361 11.15 -29.32 -41.41
CA THR A 361 10.13 -30.23 -40.88
C THR A 361 9.99 -31.47 -41.76
N PRO A 362 10.11 -32.70 -41.24
CA PRO A 362 9.94 -33.91 -42.02
C PRO A 362 8.59 -33.95 -42.75
N LEU A 363 8.57 -34.53 -43.96
CA LEU A 363 7.36 -34.58 -44.78
C LEU A 363 6.16 -35.21 -44.08
N ALA A 364 6.41 -36.18 -43.19
CA ALA A 364 5.39 -36.86 -42.39
C ALA A 364 4.70 -35.89 -41.40
N GLU A 365 5.45 -34.97 -40.76
CA GLU A 365 4.93 -34.01 -39.82
C GLU A 365 4.16 -32.87 -40.50
N ARG A 366 4.53 -32.54 -41.75
CA ARG A 366 3.78 -31.60 -42.62
C ARG A 366 2.42 -32.14 -43.01
N LEU A 367 2.36 -33.44 -43.37
CA LEU A 367 1.12 -34.11 -43.71
C LEU A 367 0.20 -34.26 -42.48
N TRP A 368 0.76 -34.55 -41.31
CA TRP A 368 -0.03 -34.64 -40.07
C TRP A 368 -0.72 -33.33 -39.73
N ASN A 369 0.01 -32.20 -39.77
CA ASN A 369 -0.53 -30.87 -39.46
C ASN A 369 -1.53 -30.35 -40.52
N PHE A 370 -1.48 -30.86 -41.75
CA PHE A 370 -2.45 -30.53 -42.83
C PHE A 370 -3.79 -31.27 -42.67
N PHE A 371 -3.77 -32.48 -42.08
CA PHE A 371 -4.98 -33.27 -41.85
C PHE A 371 -5.58 -33.06 -40.42
N ALA A 372 -4.89 -32.34 -39.53
CA ALA A 372 -5.35 -32.04 -38.17
C ALA A 372 -5.91 -30.62 -38.01
N ALA A 373 -5.92 -29.79 -39.05
CA ALA A 373 -6.55 -28.47 -39.15
C ALA A 373 -7.84 -28.56 -39.95
#